data_2fae33c91a880ce0980355038e5f6ef9
#
_entry.id   2fae33c91a880ce0980355038e5f6ef9
#
_cell.length_a   1.000
_cell.length_b   1.000
_cell.length_c   1.000
_cell.angle_alpha   90.00
_cell.angle_beta   90.00
_cell.angle_gamma   90.00
#
_symmetry.space_group_name_H-M   'P 1'
#
loop_
_entity.id
_entity.type
_entity.pdbx_description
1 polymer ?
#
loop_
_entity_poly.entity_id
_entity_poly.type
_entity_poly.pdbx_seq_one_letter_code
_entity_poly.pdbx_strand_id
1 'polypeptide(L)'
;VALEDDDKKQFAKILETTRLRNVVSTLQLIEDRLQTIQALRAVNFDHTLKAGEVQHLQKLIEKHYWIFGEEFRFVGAENIKFQEALNRYKYLLHGVSEEEYISHPDKYKEMDLFITGQEHRNGSPSNLVVEIKSPTNVPKLKMEHYTQINTYMNVIRKQDGFNDPTTFWTFLLIGLDIDDVASQSIQNPLTGVCISKDNYRLYMKTWAQILNEADARFNYLKEKMQNERDRLVCADDLDAIMKQTLSNTAVVENAKR
;
A
#
# COMPACT_ATOMS: atom_id res chain seq x y z
N VAL A 1 -18.43 -25.42 15.76
CA VAL A 1 -17.31 -26.11 15.12
C VAL A 1 -16.15 -26.10 16.08
N ALA A 2 -15.77 -27.26 16.57
CA ALA A 2 -14.55 -27.43 17.32
C ALA A 2 -13.38 -27.19 16.33
N LEU A 3 -12.40 -26.37 16.73
CA LEU A 3 -11.11 -26.29 16.06
C LEU A 3 -10.55 -27.72 15.99
N GLU A 4 -9.99 -28.11 14.84
CA GLU A 4 -9.28 -29.39 14.75
C GLU A 4 -8.11 -29.38 15.75
N ASP A 5 -7.70 -30.55 16.25
CA ASP A 5 -6.69 -30.61 17.32
C ASP A 5 -5.35 -29.98 16.89
N ASP A 6 -5.05 -29.95 15.60
CA ASP A 6 -3.88 -29.27 15.06
C ASP A 6 -4.03 -27.73 15.10
N ASP A 7 -5.22 -27.21 14.79
CA ASP A 7 -5.51 -25.77 14.88
C ASP A 7 -5.45 -25.29 16.33
N LYS A 8 -5.98 -26.09 17.27
CA LYS A 8 -5.88 -25.80 18.73
C LYS A 8 -4.43 -25.73 19.19
N LYS A 9 -3.59 -26.68 18.74
CA LYS A 9 -2.16 -26.69 19.06
C LYS A 9 -1.43 -25.48 18.48
N GLN A 10 -1.71 -25.12 17.22
CA GLN A 10 -1.13 -23.94 16.58
C GLN A 10 -1.58 -22.64 17.27
N PHE A 11 -2.87 -22.53 17.62
CA PHE A 11 -3.39 -21.37 18.33
C PHE A 11 -2.82 -21.25 19.74
N ALA A 12 -2.72 -22.36 20.48
CA ALA A 12 -2.06 -22.39 21.78
C ALA A 12 -0.60 -21.93 21.68
N LYS A 13 0.14 -22.39 20.67
CA LYS A 13 1.52 -21.98 20.41
C LYS A 13 1.65 -20.49 20.06
N ILE A 14 0.70 -19.94 19.33
CA ILE A 14 0.65 -18.48 19.05
C ILE A 14 0.40 -17.72 20.37
N LEU A 15 -0.50 -18.19 21.22
CA LEU A 15 -0.80 -17.56 22.51
C LEU A 15 0.35 -17.66 23.52
N GLU A 16 1.22 -18.65 23.42
CA GLU A 16 2.45 -18.73 24.23
C GLU A 16 3.41 -17.57 23.95
N THR A 17 3.44 -17.08 22.71
CA THR A 17 4.38 -16.04 22.26
C THR A 17 3.72 -14.68 22.03
N THR A 18 2.40 -14.64 21.89
CA THR A 18 1.65 -13.44 21.50
C THR A 18 0.44 -13.25 22.43
N ARG A 19 0.28 -12.04 22.96
CA ARG A 19 -0.90 -11.72 23.79
C ARG A 19 -2.17 -11.74 22.90
N LEU A 20 -3.26 -12.29 23.43
CA LEU A 20 -4.57 -12.33 22.75
C LEU A 20 -4.98 -10.95 22.21
N ARG A 21 -4.67 -9.87 22.95
CA ARG A 21 -4.89 -8.49 22.50
C ARG A 21 -4.21 -8.21 21.14
N ASN A 22 -3.01 -8.71 20.92
CA ASN A 22 -2.28 -8.49 19.65
C ASN A 22 -2.97 -9.24 18.49
N VAL A 23 -3.49 -10.44 18.76
CA VAL A 23 -4.27 -11.20 17.77
C VAL A 23 -5.53 -10.42 17.38
N VAL A 24 -6.30 -9.96 18.37
CA VAL A 24 -7.52 -9.16 18.15
C VAL A 24 -7.18 -7.88 17.37
N SER A 25 -6.13 -7.16 17.76
CA SER A 25 -5.72 -5.93 17.05
C SER A 25 -5.29 -6.21 15.61
N THR A 26 -4.67 -7.35 15.34
CA THR A 26 -4.30 -7.76 13.97
C THR A 26 -5.54 -8.05 13.12
N LEU A 27 -6.53 -8.75 13.69
CA LEU A 27 -7.79 -9.02 13.00
C LEU A 27 -8.55 -7.72 12.69
N GLN A 28 -8.61 -6.80 13.66
CA GLN A 28 -9.20 -5.48 13.45
C GLN A 28 -8.49 -4.71 12.33
N LEU A 29 -7.15 -4.73 12.32
CA LEU A 29 -6.37 -4.08 11.25
C LEU A 29 -6.71 -4.65 9.86
N ILE A 30 -6.85 -5.97 9.75
CA ILE A 30 -7.22 -6.61 8.47
C ILE A 30 -8.64 -6.18 8.06
N GLU A 31 -9.59 -6.17 8.98
CA GLU A 31 -10.95 -5.73 8.72
C GLU A 31 -11.01 -4.26 8.29
N ASP A 32 -10.31 -3.36 8.98
CA ASP A 32 -10.21 -1.94 8.64
C ASP A 32 -9.64 -1.75 7.23
N ARG A 33 -8.67 -2.56 6.83
CA ARG A 33 -8.08 -2.53 5.48
C ARG A 33 -9.07 -2.96 4.40
N LEU A 34 -9.80 -4.03 4.65
CA LEU A 34 -10.84 -4.49 3.72
C LEU A 34 -11.96 -3.45 3.57
N GLN A 35 -12.38 -2.83 4.65
CA GLN A 35 -13.36 -1.73 4.62
C GLN A 35 -12.81 -0.52 3.86
N THR A 36 -11.54 -0.19 4.04
CA THR A 36 -10.88 0.90 3.30
C THR A 36 -10.85 0.63 1.80
N ILE A 37 -10.54 -0.60 1.37
CA ILE A 37 -10.59 -0.98 -0.06
C ILE A 37 -12.00 -0.79 -0.61
N GLN A 38 -13.02 -1.20 0.13
CA GLN A 38 -14.42 -1.02 -0.29
C GLN A 38 -14.81 0.47 -0.37
N ALA A 39 -14.40 1.27 0.60
CA ALA A 39 -14.61 2.71 0.60
C ALA A 39 -13.93 3.39 -0.60
N LEU A 40 -12.70 3.01 -0.91
CA LEU A 40 -11.98 3.51 -2.09
C LEU A 40 -12.65 3.08 -3.40
N ARG A 41 -13.22 1.87 -3.47
CA ARG A 41 -14.03 1.45 -4.62
C ARG A 41 -15.26 2.35 -4.77
N ALA A 42 -16.00 2.57 -3.70
CA ALA A 42 -17.18 3.44 -3.73
C ALA A 42 -16.82 4.86 -4.19
N VAL A 43 -15.77 5.47 -3.62
CA VAL A 43 -15.33 6.84 -3.97
C VAL A 43 -14.92 6.94 -5.44
N ASN A 44 -14.30 5.92 -6.01
CA ASN A 44 -13.80 5.98 -7.39
C ASN A 44 -14.86 5.60 -8.45
N PHE A 45 -15.84 4.77 -8.10
CA PHE A 45 -16.76 4.18 -9.09
C PHE A 45 -18.23 4.50 -8.85
N ASP A 46 -18.61 5.00 -7.68
CA ASP A 46 -19.98 5.41 -7.41
C ASP A 46 -20.21 6.89 -7.80
N HIS A 47 -20.81 7.08 -8.97
CA HIS A 47 -21.14 8.41 -9.50
C HIS A 47 -22.16 9.19 -8.68
N THR A 48 -22.86 8.53 -7.74
CA THR A 48 -23.82 9.20 -6.84
C THR A 48 -23.11 9.89 -5.67
N LEU A 49 -21.95 9.37 -5.29
CA LEU A 49 -21.05 10.03 -4.35
C LEU A 49 -20.35 11.14 -5.15
N LYS A 50 -20.77 12.37 -4.92
CA LYS A 50 -20.01 13.54 -5.40
C LYS A 50 -18.66 13.55 -4.70
N ALA A 51 -17.77 12.65 -5.10
CA ALA A 51 -16.35 12.67 -4.73
C ALA A 51 -15.72 13.89 -5.43
N GLY A 52 -16.30 15.05 -5.17
CA GLY A 52 -16.03 16.31 -5.85
C GLY A 52 -14.70 16.93 -5.50
N GLU A 53 -13.86 16.26 -4.70
CA GLU A 53 -12.59 16.86 -4.34
C GLU A 53 -11.48 15.81 -4.40
N VAL A 54 -10.57 16.01 -5.34
CA VAL A 54 -9.24 15.38 -5.42
C VAL A 54 -8.58 15.30 -4.05
N GLN A 55 -8.73 16.37 -3.25
CA GLN A 55 -8.19 16.46 -1.90
C GLN A 55 -8.70 15.38 -0.94
N HIS A 56 -9.95 14.94 -1.07
CA HIS A 56 -10.48 13.86 -0.21
C HIS A 56 -9.86 12.51 -0.57
N LEU A 57 -9.74 12.21 -1.87
CA LEU A 57 -9.10 10.98 -2.32
C LEU A 57 -7.62 10.95 -1.92
N GLN A 58 -6.91 12.06 -2.14
CA GLN A 58 -5.50 12.19 -1.78
C GLN A 58 -5.29 12.01 -0.27
N LYS A 59 -6.05 12.72 0.58
CA LYS A 59 -5.99 12.58 2.05
C LYS A 59 -6.32 11.16 2.53
N LEU A 60 -7.24 10.49 1.85
CA LEU A 60 -7.56 9.10 2.15
C LEU A 60 -6.36 8.19 1.83
N ILE A 61 -5.74 8.38 0.68
CA ILE A 61 -4.56 7.61 0.26
C ILE A 61 -3.34 7.88 1.13
N GLU A 62 -3.13 9.12 1.58
CA GLU A 62 -2.05 9.46 2.52
C GLU A 62 -2.13 8.69 3.82
N LYS A 63 -3.34 8.47 4.32
CA LYS A 63 -3.57 7.66 5.53
C LYS A 63 -3.47 6.17 5.26
N HIS A 64 -3.70 5.75 4.03
CA HIS A 64 -3.82 4.35 3.64
C HIS A 64 -2.82 3.96 2.53
N TYR A 65 -1.61 4.54 2.54
CA TYR A 65 -0.56 4.28 1.55
C TYR A 65 -0.11 2.81 1.49
N TRP A 66 -0.41 1.99 2.51
CA TRP A 66 -0.21 0.55 2.50
C TRP A 66 -0.92 -0.16 1.31
N ILE A 67 -1.88 0.52 0.66
CA ILE A 67 -2.56 -0.01 -0.53
C ILE A 67 -1.57 -0.29 -1.68
N PHE A 68 -0.44 0.39 -1.70
CA PHE A 68 0.63 0.19 -2.67
C PHE A 68 1.64 -0.89 -2.25
N GLY A 69 1.73 -1.22 -0.95
CA GLY A 69 2.61 -2.22 -0.37
C GLY A 69 2.82 -1.97 1.12
N GLU A 70 2.94 -3.05 1.89
CA GLU A 70 3.12 -2.99 3.35
C GLU A 70 4.52 -2.51 3.76
N GLU A 71 5.48 -2.64 2.85
CA GLU A 71 6.86 -2.24 3.04
C GLU A 71 7.07 -0.73 3.00
N PHE A 72 6.13 0.00 2.42
CA PHE A 72 6.28 1.44 2.24
C PHE A 72 6.01 2.24 3.52
N ARG A 73 6.75 3.32 3.68
CA ARG A 73 6.56 4.35 4.69
C ARG A 73 6.38 5.69 4.03
N PHE A 74 5.54 6.50 4.64
CA PHE A 74 5.22 7.82 4.12
C PHE A 74 6.39 8.80 4.28
N VAL A 75 6.72 9.52 3.23
CA VAL A 75 7.75 10.58 3.22
C VAL A 75 7.11 11.97 3.07
N GLY A 76 6.15 12.11 2.17
CA GLY A 76 5.49 13.37 1.94
C GLY A 76 4.31 13.26 0.98
N ALA A 77 3.36 14.16 1.12
CA ALA A 77 2.17 14.30 0.30
C ALA A 77 1.71 15.77 0.23
N GLU A 78 0.59 16.01 -0.43
CA GLU A 78 -0.05 17.30 -0.61
C GLU A 78 0.85 18.32 -1.33
N ASN A 79 0.97 18.15 -2.66
CA ASN A 79 1.65 19.12 -3.52
C ASN A 79 3.08 19.45 -3.06
N ILE A 80 3.76 18.45 -2.49
CA ILE A 80 5.15 18.62 -2.10
C ILE A 80 6.00 18.87 -3.35
N LYS A 81 6.77 19.94 -3.33
CA LYS A 81 7.70 20.21 -4.42
C LYS A 81 8.73 19.09 -4.51
N PHE A 82 9.05 18.71 -5.74
CA PHE A 82 9.97 17.62 -6.01
C PHE A 82 11.32 17.80 -5.27
N GLN A 83 11.86 19.02 -5.25
CA GLN A 83 13.06 19.39 -4.50
C GLN A 83 12.92 19.09 -3.00
N GLU A 84 11.82 19.50 -2.40
CA GLU A 84 11.57 19.31 -0.96
C GLU A 84 11.40 17.83 -0.60
N ALA A 85 10.67 17.09 -1.43
CA ALA A 85 10.45 15.65 -1.23
C ALA A 85 11.77 14.88 -1.23
N LEU A 86 12.67 15.16 -2.18
CA LEU A 86 13.97 14.52 -2.25
C LEU A 86 14.91 14.92 -1.08
N ASN A 87 14.87 16.17 -0.65
CA ASN A 87 15.63 16.59 0.53
C ASN A 87 15.15 15.90 1.82
N ARG A 88 13.83 15.75 2.00
CA ARG A 88 13.25 14.97 3.11
C ARG A 88 13.68 13.50 3.04
N TYR A 89 13.68 12.92 1.86
CA TYR A 89 14.12 11.54 1.65
C TYR A 89 15.58 11.34 2.05
N LYS A 90 16.51 12.23 1.64
CA LYS A 90 17.92 12.19 2.05
C LYS A 90 18.06 12.28 3.57
N TYR A 91 17.35 13.20 4.19
CA TYR A 91 17.37 13.33 5.64
C TYR A 91 16.95 12.04 6.35
N LEU A 92 15.89 11.38 5.87
CA LEU A 92 15.39 10.14 6.45
C LEU A 92 16.36 8.96 6.29
N LEU A 93 17.08 8.89 5.17
CA LEU A 93 18.01 7.77 4.90
C LEU A 93 19.40 7.98 5.50
N HIS A 94 19.91 9.18 5.44
CA HIS A 94 21.32 9.47 5.73
C HIS A 94 21.54 10.40 6.93
N GLY A 95 20.49 10.95 7.51
CA GLY A 95 20.57 11.93 8.59
C GLY A 95 21.21 13.26 8.16
N VAL A 96 21.34 13.49 6.86
CA VAL A 96 22.00 14.69 6.31
C VAL A 96 20.97 15.78 6.12
N SER A 97 21.20 16.94 6.74
CA SER A 97 20.35 18.12 6.63
C SER A 97 20.79 19.09 5.53
N GLU A 98 21.82 18.75 4.76
CA GLU A 98 22.27 19.60 3.66
C GLU A 98 21.24 19.57 2.52
N GLU A 99 20.76 20.75 2.13
CA GLU A 99 19.89 20.91 0.99
C GLU A 99 20.67 20.63 -0.30
N GLU A 100 20.37 19.55 -0.97
CA GLU A 100 20.84 19.33 -2.34
C GLU A 100 19.95 20.09 -3.31
N TYR A 101 20.61 20.86 -4.18
CA TYR A 101 19.92 21.63 -5.19
C TYR A 101 19.75 20.84 -6.48
N ILE A 102 18.51 20.53 -6.84
CA ILE A 102 18.20 19.83 -8.09
C ILE A 102 18.41 20.80 -9.26
N SER A 103 19.36 20.48 -10.12
CA SER A 103 19.63 21.26 -11.33
C SER A 103 18.70 20.84 -12.48
N HIS A 104 17.39 21.04 -12.31
CA HIS A 104 16.41 20.72 -13.35
C HIS A 104 15.26 21.74 -13.35
N PRO A 105 14.74 22.12 -14.55
CA PRO A 105 13.64 23.09 -14.64
C PRO A 105 12.36 22.63 -13.92
N ASP A 106 12.12 21.33 -13.86
CA ASP A 106 10.93 20.75 -13.24
C ASP A 106 11.04 20.49 -11.73
N LYS A 107 12.09 20.95 -11.08
CA LYS A 107 12.30 20.76 -9.62
C LYS A 107 11.21 21.36 -8.72
N TYR A 108 10.44 22.30 -9.22
CA TYR A 108 9.33 22.94 -8.52
C TYR A 108 7.96 22.34 -8.86
N LYS A 109 7.91 21.31 -9.72
CA LYS A 109 6.67 20.58 -9.94
C LYS A 109 6.27 19.85 -8.68
N GLU A 110 5.00 19.83 -8.42
CA GLU A 110 4.38 19.18 -7.27
C GLU A 110 4.08 17.72 -7.60
N MET A 111 4.28 16.85 -6.62
CA MET A 111 3.92 15.43 -6.66
C MET A 111 2.77 15.19 -5.68
N ASP A 112 1.89 14.27 -6.03
CA ASP A 112 0.77 13.92 -5.15
C ASP A 112 1.25 13.13 -3.92
N LEU A 113 2.12 12.14 -4.13
CA LEU A 113 2.57 11.27 -3.05
C LEU A 113 3.99 10.77 -3.29
N PHE A 114 4.83 10.83 -2.27
CA PHE A 114 6.13 10.18 -2.24
C PHE A 114 6.24 9.27 -1.03
N ILE A 115 6.57 8.02 -1.27
CA ILE A 115 6.68 6.97 -0.27
C ILE A 115 8.03 6.26 -0.42
N THR A 116 8.64 5.88 0.69
CA THR A 116 9.85 5.06 0.69
C THR A 116 9.65 3.80 1.50
N GLY A 117 10.39 2.76 1.17
CA GLY A 117 10.39 1.50 1.88
C GLY A 117 11.72 0.78 1.74
N GLN A 118 11.80 -0.41 2.32
CA GLN A 118 12.91 -1.32 2.11
C GLN A 118 12.38 -2.62 1.52
N GLU A 119 12.94 -3.06 0.42
CA GLU A 119 12.60 -4.34 -0.16
C GLU A 119 13.15 -5.47 0.75
N HIS A 120 12.25 -6.34 1.22
CA HIS A 120 12.59 -7.39 2.19
C HIS A 120 13.65 -8.39 1.70
N ARG A 121 13.83 -8.52 0.39
CA ARG A 121 14.75 -9.52 -0.17
C ARG A 121 16.23 -9.17 -0.01
N ASN A 122 16.57 -7.88 -0.09
CA ASN A 122 18.00 -7.46 -0.10
C ASN A 122 18.28 -6.30 0.85
N GLY A 123 17.30 -5.79 1.58
CA GLY A 123 17.45 -4.59 2.41
C GLY A 123 17.69 -3.29 1.61
N SER A 124 17.56 -3.37 0.28
CA SER A 124 17.75 -2.22 -0.60
C SER A 124 16.59 -1.23 -0.47
N PRO A 125 16.86 0.08 -0.44
CA PRO A 125 15.82 1.08 -0.45
C PRO A 125 14.92 0.93 -1.69
N SER A 126 13.62 0.99 -1.49
CA SER A 126 12.62 0.99 -2.56
C SER A 126 11.74 2.21 -2.41
N ASN A 127 11.71 3.03 -3.43
CA ASN A 127 10.99 4.30 -3.46
C ASN A 127 9.83 4.23 -4.42
N LEU A 128 8.72 4.84 -4.03
CA LEU A 128 7.53 4.93 -4.84
C LEU A 128 7.07 6.38 -4.94
N VAL A 129 7.01 6.89 -6.16
CA VAL A 129 6.42 8.17 -6.51
C VAL A 129 5.08 7.90 -7.17
N VAL A 130 4.02 8.45 -6.62
CA VAL A 130 2.65 8.26 -7.12
C VAL A 130 2.11 9.59 -7.62
N GLU A 131 1.54 9.57 -8.81
CA GLU A 131 0.77 10.65 -9.41
C GLU A 131 -0.67 10.16 -9.57
N ILE A 132 -1.60 10.85 -8.92
CA ILE A 132 -3.02 10.46 -8.88
C ILE A 132 -3.84 11.45 -9.71
N LYS A 133 -4.58 10.94 -10.68
CA LYS A 133 -5.52 11.76 -11.43
C LYS A 133 -6.94 11.57 -10.92
N SER A 134 -7.58 12.70 -10.63
CA SER A 134 -8.96 12.73 -10.15
C SER A 134 -9.92 12.05 -11.13
N PRO A 135 -10.72 11.09 -10.68
CA PRO A 135 -11.74 10.47 -11.52
C PRO A 135 -12.71 11.46 -12.15
N THR A 136 -13.04 12.53 -11.41
CA THR A 136 -14.00 13.55 -11.86
C THR A 136 -13.42 14.49 -12.91
N ASN A 137 -12.18 14.95 -12.72
CA ASN A 137 -11.57 15.95 -13.58
C ASN A 137 -10.82 15.32 -14.75
N VAL A 138 -10.29 14.11 -14.58
CA VAL A 138 -9.50 13.37 -15.55
C VAL A 138 -10.07 11.95 -15.66
N PRO A 139 -11.17 11.75 -16.41
CA PRO A 139 -11.81 10.43 -16.52
C PRO A 139 -10.93 9.40 -17.23
N LYS A 140 -9.97 9.84 -18.05
CA LYS A 140 -9.02 8.96 -18.73
C LYS A 140 -7.61 9.53 -18.64
N LEU A 141 -6.65 8.68 -18.33
CA LEU A 141 -5.23 9.01 -18.42
C LEU A 141 -4.85 9.19 -19.87
N LYS A 142 -4.12 10.27 -20.16
CA LYS A 142 -3.65 10.63 -21.49
C LYS A 142 -2.13 10.65 -21.54
N MET A 143 -1.57 10.77 -22.75
CA MET A 143 -0.13 10.83 -22.96
C MET A 143 0.54 12.01 -22.21
N GLU A 144 -0.15 13.12 -22.00
CA GLU A 144 0.36 14.25 -21.21
C GLU A 144 0.65 13.86 -19.76
N HIS A 145 -0.21 13.06 -19.12
CA HIS A 145 -0.03 12.57 -17.76
C HIS A 145 1.14 11.57 -17.68
N TYR A 146 1.27 10.69 -18.69
CA TYR A 146 2.43 9.81 -18.81
C TYR A 146 3.73 10.61 -18.93
N THR A 147 3.74 11.67 -19.76
CA THR A 147 4.90 12.54 -19.91
C THR A 147 5.27 13.23 -18.60
N GLN A 148 4.29 13.66 -17.82
CA GLN A 148 4.52 14.27 -16.51
C GLN A 148 5.30 13.34 -15.58
N ILE A 149 4.82 12.12 -15.35
CA ILE A 149 5.48 11.18 -14.43
C ILE A 149 6.82 10.67 -14.99
N ASN A 150 6.94 10.52 -16.31
CA ASN A 150 8.20 10.19 -16.96
C ASN A 150 9.25 11.31 -16.77
N THR A 151 8.81 12.56 -16.68
CA THR A 151 9.67 13.70 -16.33
C THR A 151 10.24 13.55 -14.93
N TYR A 152 9.43 13.17 -13.94
CA TYR A 152 9.90 12.90 -12.58
C TYR A 152 10.97 11.81 -12.55
N MET A 153 10.73 10.71 -13.25
CA MET A 153 11.71 9.64 -13.40
C MET A 153 13.04 10.14 -13.98
N ASN A 154 12.97 10.96 -15.04
CA ASN A 154 14.17 11.48 -15.68
C ASN A 154 14.95 12.47 -14.81
N VAL A 155 14.27 13.25 -13.97
CA VAL A 155 14.92 14.14 -12.99
C VAL A 155 15.73 13.31 -11.99
N ILE A 156 15.12 12.29 -11.37
CA ILE A 156 15.78 11.44 -10.39
C ILE A 156 16.98 10.70 -11.01
N ARG A 157 16.81 10.15 -12.21
CA ARG A 157 17.88 9.42 -12.90
C ARG A 157 19.12 10.27 -13.23
N LYS A 158 18.96 11.56 -13.37
CA LYS A 158 20.04 12.49 -13.70
C LYS A 158 20.65 13.19 -12.49
N GLN A 159 20.01 13.07 -11.35
CA GLN A 159 20.45 13.75 -10.13
C GLN A 159 21.43 12.89 -9.35
N ASP A 160 22.63 13.40 -9.15
CA ASP A 160 23.65 12.77 -8.30
C ASP A 160 23.12 12.62 -6.87
N GLY A 161 23.45 11.51 -6.23
CA GLY A 161 22.96 11.20 -4.88
C GLY A 161 21.58 10.50 -4.83
N PHE A 162 20.84 10.46 -5.94
CA PHE A 162 19.57 9.71 -6.05
C PHE A 162 19.66 8.55 -7.05
N ASN A 163 20.70 8.53 -7.89
CA ASN A 163 20.90 7.50 -8.91
C ASN A 163 21.84 6.39 -8.40
N ASP A 164 21.63 5.92 -7.18
CA ASP A 164 22.35 4.77 -6.65
C ASP A 164 21.78 3.48 -7.27
N PRO A 165 22.63 2.62 -7.89
CA PRO A 165 22.18 1.36 -8.50
C PRO A 165 21.52 0.39 -7.51
N THR A 166 21.77 0.54 -6.21
CA THR A 166 21.19 -0.30 -5.17
C THR A 166 19.79 0.17 -4.73
N THR A 167 19.40 1.38 -5.11
CA THR A 167 18.09 1.96 -4.78
C THR A 167 17.09 1.75 -5.91
N PHE A 168 15.96 1.13 -5.61
CA PHE A 168 14.89 0.92 -6.58
C PHE A 168 13.91 2.09 -6.60
N TRP A 169 13.52 2.49 -7.78
CA TRP A 169 12.55 3.56 -8.01
C TRP A 169 11.37 3.07 -8.83
N THR A 170 10.21 3.20 -8.26
CA THR A 170 8.94 2.94 -8.92
C THR A 170 8.16 4.23 -9.08
N PHE A 171 7.68 4.48 -10.30
CA PHE A 171 6.82 5.60 -10.64
C PHE A 171 5.46 5.05 -11.03
N LEU A 172 4.41 5.54 -10.42
CA LEU A 172 3.06 5.01 -10.57
C LEU A 172 2.09 6.13 -10.92
N LEU A 173 1.57 6.10 -12.12
CA LEU A 173 0.48 6.95 -12.57
C LEU A 173 -0.84 6.22 -12.42
N ILE A 174 -1.80 6.82 -11.70
CA ILE A 174 -3.11 6.21 -11.43
C ILE A 174 -4.23 7.11 -11.91
N GLY A 175 -5.22 6.51 -12.56
CA GLY A 175 -6.46 7.17 -12.97
C GLY A 175 -7.65 6.22 -12.99
N LEU A 176 -8.81 6.71 -13.42
CA LEU A 176 -10.01 5.90 -13.52
C LEU A 176 -9.92 4.94 -14.72
N ASP A 177 -9.54 5.45 -15.86
CA ASP A 177 -9.41 4.73 -17.13
C ASP A 177 -8.17 5.24 -17.89
N ILE A 178 -7.79 4.57 -18.97
CA ILE A 178 -6.62 4.91 -19.80
C ILE A 178 -7.12 5.06 -21.25
N ASP A 179 -6.74 6.14 -21.92
CA ASP A 179 -7.09 6.31 -23.31
C ASP A 179 -6.26 5.40 -24.25
N ASP A 180 -6.75 5.23 -25.48
CA ASP A 180 -6.15 4.30 -26.44
C ASP A 180 -4.72 4.72 -26.83
N VAL A 181 -4.43 6.01 -26.87
CA VAL A 181 -3.09 6.52 -27.23
C VAL A 181 -2.12 6.29 -26.08
N ALA A 182 -2.51 6.63 -24.86
CA ALA A 182 -1.67 6.41 -23.68
C ALA A 182 -1.44 4.92 -23.41
N SER A 183 -2.45 4.07 -23.69
CA SER A 183 -2.36 2.62 -23.52
C SER A 183 -1.25 1.96 -24.34
N GLN A 184 -0.88 2.56 -25.48
CA GLN A 184 0.23 2.10 -26.34
C GLN A 184 1.60 2.17 -25.64
N SER A 185 1.72 3.01 -24.60
CA SER A 185 2.93 3.07 -23.78
C SER A 185 3.07 1.89 -22.81
N ILE A 186 2.02 1.09 -22.62
CA ILE A 186 2.00 -0.04 -21.71
C ILE A 186 2.61 -1.27 -22.40
N GLN A 187 3.77 -1.71 -21.93
CA GLN A 187 4.44 -2.90 -22.47
C GLN A 187 3.77 -4.21 -22.01
N ASN A 188 3.22 -4.20 -20.80
CA ASN A 188 2.51 -5.35 -20.25
C ASN A 188 1.15 -4.91 -19.67
N PRO A 189 0.05 -5.17 -20.38
CA PRO A 189 -1.29 -4.77 -19.95
C PRO A 189 -1.74 -5.38 -18.62
N LEU A 190 -1.27 -6.57 -18.27
CA LEU A 190 -1.65 -7.23 -17.01
C LEU A 190 -1.06 -6.52 -15.79
N THR A 191 0.13 -5.98 -15.92
CA THR A 191 0.84 -5.31 -14.81
C THR A 191 0.81 -3.79 -14.89
N GLY A 192 0.48 -3.23 -16.06
CA GLY A 192 0.51 -1.80 -16.30
C GLY A 192 1.92 -1.22 -16.50
N VAL A 193 2.94 -2.08 -16.69
CA VAL A 193 4.34 -1.66 -16.91
C VAL A 193 4.48 -0.91 -18.23
N CYS A 194 4.99 0.33 -18.15
CA CYS A 194 5.37 1.15 -19.30
C CYS A 194 6.90 1.13 -19.51
N ILE A 195 7.66 1.22 -18.43
CA ILE A 195 9.13 1.17 -18.46
C ILE A 195 9.61 0.22 -17.37
N SER A 196 10.52 -0.68 -17.72
CA SER A 196 11.26 -1.50 -16.77
C SER A 196 12.72 -1.52 -17.21
N LYS A 197 13.56 -0.76 -16.56
CA LYS A 197 14.97 -0.62 -16.92
C LYS A 197 15.82 -0.43 -15.68
N ASP A 198 16.85 -1.28 -15.54
CA ASP A 198 17.77 -1.25 -14.42
C ASP A 198 17.01 -1.29 -13.07
N ASN A 199 17.20 -0.27 -12.25
CA ASN A 199 16.52 -0.07 -10.97
C ASN A 199 15.29 0.86 -11.04
N TYR A 200 14.81 1.20 -12.25
CA TYR A 200 13.66 2.08 -12.47
C TYR A 200 12.49 1.34 -13.13
N ARG A 201 11.29 1.60 -12.61
CA ARG A 201 10.04 1.11 -13.19
C ARG A 201 9.02 2.22 -13.24
N LEU A 202 8.29 2.30 -14.35
CA LEU A 202 7.15 3.19 -14.51
C LEU A 202 5.92 2.36 -14.85
N TYR A 203 4.88 2.56 -14.07
CA TYR A 203 3.58 1.92 -14.25
C TYR A 203 2.51 2.96 -14.56
N MET A 204 1.58 2.59 -15.41
CA MET A 204 0.32 3.29 -15.60
C MET A 204 -0.80 2.30 -15.31
N LYS A 205 -1.60 2.58 -14.29
CA LYS A 205 -2.64 1.68 -13.77
C LYS A 205 -3.95 2.40 -13.56
N THR A 206 -5.02 1.64 -13.63
CA THR A 206 -6.33 2.11 -13.18
C THR A 206 -6.52 1.86 -11.69
N TRP A 207 -7.44 2.60 -11.09
CA TRP A 207 -7.88 2.33 -9.71
C TRP A 207 -8.40 0.91 -9.55
N ALA A 208 -9.09 0.37 -10.57
CA ALA A 208 -9.55 -1.01 -10.55
C ALA A 208 -8.38 -2.00 -10.37
N GLN A 209 -7.29 -1.82 -11.10
CA GLN A 209 -6.10 -2.66 -10.98
C GLN A 209 -5.47 -2.56 -9.59
N ILE A 210 -5.26 -1.34 -9.07
CA ILE A 210 -4.68 -1.12 -7.74
C ILE A 210 -5.54 -1.76 -6.64
N LEU A 211 -6.86 -1.55 -6.68
CA LEU A 211 -7.77 -2.09 -5.69
C LEU A 211 -7.90 -3.62 -5.79
N ASN A 212 -7.83 -4.18 -6.99
CA ASN A 212 -7.81 -5.64 -7.17
C ASN A 212 -6.51 -6.26 -6.66
N GLU A 213 -5.36 -5.61 -6.87
CA GLU A 213 -4.07 -6.06 -6.33
C GLU A 213 -4.06 -6.00 -4.80
N ALA A 214 -4.59 -4.93 -4.21
CA ALA A 214 -4.76 -4.82 -2.76
C ALA A 214 -5.70 -5.88 -2.21
N ASP A 215 -6.84 -6.10 -2.87
CA ASP A 215 -7.83 -7.12 -2.49
C ASP A 215 -7.22 -8.53 -2.54
N ALA A 216 -6.46 -8.83 -3.60
CA ALA A 216 -5.80 -10.12 -3.74
C ALA A 216 -4.80 -10.43 -2.62
N ARG A 217 -4.10 -9.41 -2.10
CA ARG A 217 -3.21 -9.57 -0.94
C ARG A 217 -3.94 -10.01 0.33
N PHE A 218 -5.20 -9.59 0.49
CA PHE A 218 -6.01 -9.89 1.67
C PHE A 218 -7.06 -10.99 1.45
N ASN A 219 -7.33 -11.40 0.21
CA ASN A 219 -8.37 -12.39 -0.11
C ASN A 219 -8.18 -13.71 0.65
N TYR A 220 -6.98 -14.22 0.71
CA TYR A 220 -6.71 -15.44 1.45
C TYR A 220 -7.07 -15.31 2.94
N LEU A 221 -6.69 -14.19 3.54
CA LEU A 221 -7.01 -13.92 4.94
C LEU A 221 -8.52 -13.72 5.13
N LYS A 222 -9.16 -13.00 4.22
CA LYS A 222 -10.61 -12.77 4.20
C LYS A 222 -11.39 -14.09 4.10
N GLU A 223 -11.03 -14.95 3.16
CA GLU A 223 -11.67 -16.25 2.98
C GLU A 223 -11.50 -17.13 4.22
N LYS A 224 -10.31 -17.17 4.79
CA LYS A 224 -10.10 -17.89 6.07
C LYS A 224 -10.95 -17.30 7.19
N MET A 225 -10.97 -15.98 7.35
CA MET A 225 -11.79 -15.33 8.38
C MET A 225 -13.30 -15.59 8.19
N GLN A 226 -13.79 -15.56 6.94
CA GLN A 226 -15.19 -15.88 6.63
C GLN A 226 -15.51 -17.34 6.94
N ASN A 227 -14.67 -18.26 6.50
CA ASN A 227 -14.84 -19.68 6.77
C ASN A 227 -14.83 -19.96 8.28
N GLU A 228 -13.94 -19.35 9.04
CA GLU A 228 -13.90 -19.50 10.51
C GLU A 228 -15.12 -18.85 11.17
N ARG A 229 -15.57 -17.68 10.69
CA ARG A 229 -16.81 -17.05 11.16
C ARG A 229 -18.02 -17.95 10.92
N ASP A 230 -18.16 -18.50 9.70
CA ASP A 230 -19.27 -19.38 9.36
C ASP A 230 -19.24 -20.67 10.20
N ARG A 231 -18.05 -21.18 10.47
CA ARG A 231 -17.85 -22.28 11.42
C ARG A 231 -18.29 -21.91 12.85
N LEU A 232 -17.91 -20.72 13.34
CA LEU A 232 -18.28 -20.24 14.69
C LEU A 232 -19.76 -19.92 14.82
N VAL A 233 -20.42 -19.40 13.79
CA VAL A 233 -21.86 -19.15 13.77
C VAL A 233 -22.66 -20.46 13.78
N CYS A 234 -22.10 -21.52 13.19
CA CYS A 234 -22.72 -22.86 13.24
C CYS A 234 -22.44 -23.62 14.55
N ALA A 235 -21.56 -23.10 15.42
CA ALA A 235 -21.22 -23.75 16.69
C ALA A 235 -21.91 -23.01 17.84
N ASP A 236 -22.90 -23.67 18.45
CA ASP A 236 -23.58 -23.22 19.69
C ASP A 236 -22.67 -23.09 20.93
N ASP A 237 -21.33 -23.07 20.74
CA ASP A 237 -20.35 -23.27 21.81
C ASP A 237 -19.21 -22.25 21.87
N LEU A 238 -19.44 -21.02 21.43
CA LEU A 238 -18.42 -19.95 21.53
C LEU A 238 -17.97 -19.72 22.98
N ASP A 239 -18.91 -19.85 23.94
CA ASP A 239 -18.65 -19.74 25.37
C ASP A 239 -17.82 -20.92 25.91
N ALA A 240 -17.99 -22.13 25.39
CA ALA A 240 -17.21 -23.30 25.78
C ALA A 240 -15.77 -23.22 25.25
N ILE A 241 -15.57 -22.78 24.03
CA ILE A 241 -14.24 -22.55 23.41
C ILE A 241 -13.49 -21.47 24.18
N MET A 242 -14.14 -20.35 24.49
CA MET A 242 -13.55 -19.28 25.31
C MET A 242 -13.18 -19.75 26.73
N LYS A 243 -14.03 -20.46 27.39
CA LYS A 243 -13.76 -21.02 28.73
C LYS A 243 -12.61 -22.04 28.72
N GLN A 244 -12.54 -22.90 27.71
CA GLN A 244 -11.48 -23.90 27.58
C GLN A 244 -10.13 -23.26 27.29
N THR A 245 -10.10 -22.22 26.43
CA THR A 245 -8.88 -21.46 26.12
C THR A 245 -8.37 -20.70 27.33
N LEU A 246 -9.25 -20.07 28.10
CA LEU A 246 -8.90 -19.33 29.31
C LEU A 246 -8.42 -20.27 30.43
N SER A 247 -9.02 -21.44 30.56
CA SER A 247 -8.59 -22.45 31.58
C SER A 247 -7.20 -23.00 31.25
N ASN A 248 -6.89 -23.27 30.00
CA ASN A 248 -5.57 -23.75 29.59
C ASN A 248 -4.47 -22.66 29.77
N THR A 249 -4.79 -21.40 29.60
CA THR A 249 -3.87 -20.30 29.87
C THR A 249 -3.55 -20.18 31.36
N ALA A 250 -4.55 -20.38 32.23
CA ALA A 250 -4.36 -20.35 33.67
C ALA A 250 -3.51 -21.56 34.18
N VAL A 251 -3.61 -22.70 33.53
CA VAL A 251 -2.80 -23.90 33.89
C VAL A 251 -1.31 -23.68 33.52
N VAL A 252 -1.03 -23.02 32.40
CA VAL A 252 0.35 -22.71 31.97
C VAL A 252 1.01 -21.67 32.89
N GLU A 253 0.26 -20.67 33.37
CA GLU A 253 0.77 -19.69 34.34
C GLU A 253 1.09 -20.33 35.72
N ASN A 254 0.29 -21.32 36.17
CA ASN A 254 0.53 -22.04 37.43
C ASN A 254 1.67 -23.07 37.33
N ALA A 255 1.99 -23.56 36.15
CA ALA A 255 3.12 -24.48 35.93
C ALA A 255 4.50 -23.78 35.85
N LYS A 256 4.51 -22.45 35.80
CA LYS A 256 5.74 -21.61 35.77
C LYS A 256 6.05 -20.96 37.13
N ARG A 257 5.31 -21.28 38.18
CA ARG A 257 5.61 -20.98 39.60
C ARG A 257 6.14 -22.20 40.31
#